data_0861a5c91aa89e644a88cb06a7f5fdb0
#
_entry.id   0861a5c91aa89e644a88cb06a7f5fdb0
#
_cell.length_a   1.000
_cell.length_b   1.000
_cell.length_c   1.000
_cell.angle_alpha   90.00
_cell.angle_beta   90.00
_cell.angle_gamma   90.00
#
_symmetry.space_group_name_H-M   'P 1'
#
loop_
_entity.id
_entity.type
_entity.pdbx_description
1 polymer ?
#
loop_
_entity_poly.entity_id
_entity_poly.type
_entity_poly.pdbx_seq_one_letter_code
_entity_poly.pdbx_strand_id
1 'polypeptide(L)'
;MHSDIAPLIQALRAFAQEREWEQFHTPKNLACALSVEAAELLEHFQWLTEAQSQALALDKKAEVAAEAADVFLYLLQLCDKLGIDLIAAAQAKMLVNAEKYPAALARGTAAKYTDLSTDLSPE
;
A
#
# COMPACT_ATOMS: atom_id res chain seq x y z
N MET A 1 6.84 16.53 -0.81
CA MET A 1 6.26 15.22 -0.53
C MET A 1 7.23 14.24 0.11
N HIS A 2 8.46 14.15 -0.35
CA HIS A 2 9.49 13.36 0.32
C HIS A 2 9.77 13.85 1.75
N SER A 3 9.58 15.13 2.02
CA SER A 3 9.82 15.74 3.34
C SER A 3 8.90 15.20 4.44
N ASP A 4 7.73 14.69 4.11
CA ASP A 4 6.77 14.19 5.11
C ASP A 4 7.08 12.75 5.54
N ILE A 5 7.70 11.98 4.68
CA ILE A 5 8.05 10.56 4.94
C ILE A 5 9.32 10.43 5.77
N ALA A 6 10.33 11.25 5.49
CA ALA A 6 11.60 11.17 6.20
C ALA A 6 11.47 11.40 7.72
N PRO A 7 10.74 12.41 8.21
CA PRO A 7 10.50 12.57 9.64
C PRO A 7 9.75 11.40 10.27
N LEU A 8 8.81 10.80 9.53
CA LEU A 8 8.04 9.66 10.00
C LEU A 8 8.93 8.42 10.15
N ILE A 9 9.83 8.17 9.19
CA ILE A 9 10.81 7.09 9.27
C ILE A 9 11.73 7.27 10.49
N GLN A 10 12.20 8.49 10.72
CA GLN A 10 13.03 8.79 11.90
C GLN A 10 12.27 8.54 13.20
N ALA A 11 11.01 8.94 13.26
CA ALA A 11 10.16 8.70 14.42
C ALA A 11 9.95 7.20 14.69
N LEU A 12 9.76 6.41 13.63
CA LEU A 12 9.62 4.95 13.73
C LEU A 12 10.90 4.29 14.23
N ARG A 13 12.06 4.74 13.75
CA ARG A 13 13.37 4.25 14.23
C ARG A 13 13.55 4.53 15.71
N ALA A 14 13.28 5.77 16.14
CA ALA A 14 13.37 6.16 17.54
C ALA A 14 12.41 5.35 18.43
N PHE A 15 11.18 5.15 17.97
CA PHE A 15 10.18 4.37 18.68
C PHE A 15 10.63 2.92 18.91
N ALA A 16 11.18 2.28 17.88
CA ALA A 16 11.70 0.91 17.97
C ALA A 16 12.94 0.83 18.85
N GLN A 17 13.83 1.81 18.74
CA GLN A 17 15.07 1.89 19.53
C GLN A 17 14.78 2.03 21.03
N GLU A 18 13.88 2.92 21.41
CA GLU A 18 13.49 3.14 22.81
C GLU A 18 12.91 1.89 23.47
N ARG A 19 12.33 0.99 22.69
CA ARG A 19 11.70 -0.25 23.15
C ARG A 19 12.57 -1.49 22.91
N GLU A 20 13.74 -1.31 22.35
CA GLU A 20 14.64 -2.40 21.98
C GLU A 20 13.97 -3.44 21.06
N TRP A 21 13.11 -2.96 20.15
CA TRP A 21 12.35 -3.79 19.21
C TRP A 21 13.08 -4.08 17.91
N GLU A 22 14.18 -3.40 17.64
CA GLU A 22 14.96 -3.59 16.41
C GLU A 22 15.37 -5.04 16.21
N GLN A 23 15.66 -5.75 17.29
CA GLN A 23 16.02 -7.17 17.26
C GLN A 23 14.90 -8.06 16.71
N PHE A 24 13.64 -7.61 16.80
CA PHE A 24 12.48 -8.34 16.30
C PHE A 24 12.03 -7.87 14.92
N HIS A 25 12.47 -6.71 14.47
CA HIS A 25 12.05 -6.08 13.23
C HIS A 25 12.92 -6.49 12.04
N THR A 26 13.01 -7.80 11.81
CA THR A 26 13.62 -8.30 10.58
C THR A 26 12.70 -8.08 9.39
N PRO A 27 13.20 -8.02 8.15
CA PRO A 27 12.35 -7.90 6.96
C PRO A 27 11.24 -8.96 6.90
N LYS A 28 11.56 -10.20 7.22
CA LYS A 28 10.56 -11.28 7.27
C LYS A 28 9.45 -10.99 8.28
N ASN A 29 9.83 -10.62 9.50
CA ASN A 29 8.85 -10.35 10.56
C ASN A 29 8.00 -9.12 10.23
N LEU A 30 8.59 -8.08 9.64
CA LEU A 30 7.86 -6.90 9.20
C LEU A 30 6.89 -7.22 8.06
N ALA A 31 7.28 -8.07 7.12
CA ALA A 31 6.39 -8.52 6.04
C ALA A 31 5.20 -9.33 6.60
N CYS A 32 5.44 -10.20 7.59
CA CYS A 32 4.37 -10.93 8.28
C CYS A 32 3.42 -9.97 9.00
N ALA A 33 3.95 -9.01 9.75
CA ALA A 33 3.15 -8.01 10.46
C ALA A 33 2.31 -7.17 9.49
N LEU A 34 2.90 -6.73 8.39
CA LEU A 34 2.20 -6.01 7.31
C LEU A 34 1.02 -6.82 6.78
N SER A 35 1.21 -8.12 6.54
CA SER A 35 0.15 -9.01 6.03
C SER A 35 -1.00 -9.13 7.01
N VAL A 36 -0.71 -9.21 8.31
CA VAL A 36 -1.73 -9.27 9.36
C VAL A 36 -2.54 -7.97 9.38
N GLU A 37 -1.88 -6.82 9.35
CA GLU A 37 -2.57 -5.53 9.37
C GLU A 37 -3.40 -5.31 8.09
N ALA A 38 -2.91 -5.78 6.95
CA ALA A 38 -3.69 -5.75 5.70
C ALA A 38 -4.96 -6.61 5.81
N ALA A 39 -4.87 -7.77 6.46
CA ALA A 39 -6.02 -8.62 6.73
C ALA A 39 -7.01 -7.95 7.68
N GLU A 40 -6.53 -7.26 8.71
CA GLU A 40 -7.38 -6.49 9.64
C GLU A 40 -8.09 -5.34 8.91
N LEU A 41 -7.42 -4.69 7.97
CA LEU A 41 -8.05 -3.68 7.11
C LEU A 41 -9.19 -4.31 6.29
N LEU A 42 -8.96 -5.49 5.70
CA LEU A 42 -9.97 -6.22 4.94
C LEU A 42 -11.19 -6.57 5.80
N GLU A 43 -11.00 -6.93 7.07
CA GLU A 43 -12.10 -7.28 7.98
C GLU A 43 -13.17 -6.20 8.08
N HIS A 44 -12.79 -4.93 7.91
CA HIS A 44 -13.75 -3.81 7.93
C HIS A 44 -14.67 -3.80 6.71
N PHE A 45 -14.31 -4.48 5.63
CA PHE A 45 -15.01 -4.43 4.34
C PHE A 45 -15.56 -5.77 3.87
N GLN A 46 -15.01 -6.89 4.32
CA GLN A 46 -15.26 -8.20 3.72
C GLN A 46 -16.75 -8.62 3.67
N TRP A 47 -17.56 -8.10 4.59
CA TRP A 47 -18.99 -8.41 4.65
C TRP A 47 -19.89 -7.29 4.16
N LEU A 48 -19.30 -6.20 3.67
CA LEU A 48 -20.04 -5.06 3.16
C LEU A 48 -20.38 -5.22 1.68
N THR A 49 -21.51 -4.65 1.26
CA THR A 49 -21.79 -4.44 -0.15
C THR A 49 -20.94 -3.29 -0.68
N GLU A 50 -20.84 -3.17 -2.02
CA GLU A 50 -20.15 -2.05 -2.68
C GLU A 50 -20.70 -0.71 -2.17
N ALA A 51 -22.04 -0.57 -2.13
CA ALA A 51 -22.69 0.65 -1.65
C ALA A 51 -22.35 0.97 -0.19
N GLN A 52 -22.35 -0.05 0.68
CA GLN A 52 -21.99 0.13 2.09
C GLN A 52 -20.52 0.54 2.26
N SER A 53 -19.62 -0.01 1.44
CA SER A 53 -18.20 0.34 1.50
C SER A 53 -17.94 1.80 1.13
N GLN A 54 -18.81 2.42 0.34
CA GLN A 54 -18.70 3.81 -0.09
C GLN A 54 -19.33 4.81 0.90
N ALA A 55 -20.04 4.33 1.90
CA ALA A 55 -20.82 5.16 2.82
C ALA A 55 -20.56 4.75 4.29
N LEU A 56 -19.29 4.70 4.69
CA LEU A 56 -18.92 4.34 6.05
C LEU A 56 -19.33 5.43 7.05
N ALA A 57 -19.83 5.00 8.21
CA ALA A 57 -20.06 5.88 9.35
C ALA A 57 -18.73 6.47 9.85
N LEU A 58 -18.78 7.62 10.51
CA LEU A 58 -17.58 8.35 10.96
C LEU A 58 -16.69 7.52 11.89
N ASP A 59 -17.28 6.79 12.84
CA ASP A 59 -16.56 5.91 13.77
C ASP A 59 -15.87 4.76 13.02
N LYS A 60 -16.55 4.16 12.06
CA LYS A 60 -15.99 3.08 11.22
C LYS A 60 -14.85 3.60 10.34
N LYS A 61 -15.03 4.80 9.78
CA LYS A 61 -13.99 5.45 8.98
C LYS A 61 -12.73 5.72 9.81
N ALA A 62 -12.89 6.09 11.08
CA ALA A 62 -11.75 6.28 11.99
C ALA A 62 -11.00 4.96 12.26
N GLU A 63 -11.72 3.85 12.43
CA GLU A 63 -11.13 2.52 12.59
C GLU A 63 -10.36 2.10 11.34
N VAL A 64 -10.94 2.32 10.15
CA VAL A 64 -10.28 2.06 8.87
C VAL A 64 -9.01 2.90 8.72
N ALA A 65 -9.06 4.18 9.11
CA ALA A 65 -7.89 5.06 9.07
C ALA A 65 -6.76 4.54 9.96
N ALA A 66 -7.08 4.04 11.16
CA ALA A 66 -6.09 3.46 12.06
C ALA A 66 -5.43 2.21 11.46
N GLU A 67 -6.21 1.31 10.86
CA GLU A 67 -5.67 0.12 10.21
C GLU A 67 -4.84 0.46 8.97
N ALA A 68 -5.29 1.42 8.16
CA ALA A 68 -4.53 1.90 7.02
C ALA A 68 -3.18 2.50 7.47
N ALA A 69 -3.18 3.21 8.59
CA ALA A 69 -1.95 3.75 9.18
C ALA A 69 -1.00 2.63 9.61
N ASP A 70 -1.49 1.57 10.25
CA ASP A 70 -0.66 0.43 10.65
C ASP A 70 -0.04 -0.28 9.44
N VAL A 71 -0.81 -0.49 8.38
CA VAL A 71 -0.31 -1.04 7.12
C VAL A 71 0.84 -0.18 6.57
N PHE A 72 0.63 1.13 6.53
CA PHE A 72 1.61 2.08 6.02
C PHE A 72 2.88 2.09 6.87
N LEU A 73 2.75 2.10 8.18
CA LEU A 73 3.89 2.13 9.09
C LEU A 73 4.75 0.87 8.99
N TYR A 74 4.15 -0.30 8.89
CA TYR A 74 4.91 -1.54 8.68
C TYR A 74 5.57 -1.59 7.31
N LEU A 75 4.91 -1.09 6.28
CA LEU A 75 5.50 -0.99 4.94
C LEU A 75 6.72 -0.07 4.94
N LEU A 76 6.63 1.09 5.60
CA LEU A 76 7.76 2.02 5.73
C LEU A 76 8.93 1.37 6.48
N GLN A 77 8.65 0.66 7.57
CA GLN A 77 9.69 -0.03 8.35
C GLN A 77 10.38 -1.11 7.53
N LEU A 78 9.61 -1.89 6.77
CA LEU A 78 10.14 -2.93 5.88
C LEU A 78 11.08 -2.31 4.84
N CYS A 79 10.63 -1.27 4.16
CA CYS A 79 11.45 -0.58 3.15
C CYS A 79 12.70 0.04 3.76
N ASP A 80 12.58 0.62 4.95
CA ASP A 80 13.72 1.20 5.66
C ASP A 80 14.78 0.14 5.98
N LYS A 81 14.37 -1.02 6.47
CA LYS A 81 15.30 -2.13 6.75
C LYS A 81 16.00 -2.64 5.50
N LEU A 82 15.35 -2.60 4.36
CA LEU A 82 15.89 -3.06 3.08
C LEU A 82 16.63 -1.96 2.30
N GLY A 83 16.66 -0.73 2.81
CA GLY A 83 17.28 0.39 2.12
C GLY A 83 16.52 0.80 0.85
N ILE A 84 15.21 0.58 0.81
CA ILE A 84 14.36 0.93 -0.32
C ILE A 84 13.77 2.33 -0.09
N ASP A 85 13.99 3.23 -1.05
CA ASP A 85 13.26 4.50 -1.13
C ASP A 85 11.87 4.21 -1.71
N LEU A 86 10.86 4.12 -0.83
CA LEU A 86 9.51 3.71 -1.23
C LEU A 86 8.86 4.71 -2.18
N ILE A 87 9.09 6.00 -2.00
CA ILE A 87 8.51 7.03 -2.88
C ILE A 87 9.11 6.90 -4.29
N ALA A 88 10.42 6.76 -4.39
CA ALA A 88 11.08 6.55 -5.69
C ALA A 88 10.62 5.26 -6.35
N ALA A 89 10.50 4.17 -5.58
CA ALA A 89 10.00 2.89 -6.08
C ALA A 89 8.55 3.01 -6.58
N ALA A 90 7.70 3.74 -5.86
CA ALA A 90 6.32 3.97 -6.26
C ALA A 90 6.24 4.79 -7.55
N GLN A 91 7.04 5.85 -7.67
CA GLN A 91 7.08 6.68 -8.88
C GLN A 91 7.53 5.87 -10.10
N ALA A 92 8.58 5.05 -9.94
CA ALA A 92 9.06 4.17 -11.00
C ALA A 92 8.00 3.13 -11.40
N LYS A 93 7.30 2.58 -10.40
CA LYS A 93 6.25 1.59 -10.64
C LYS A 93 5.06 2.18 -11.39
N MET A 94 4.72 3.43 -11.12
CA MET A 94 3.66 4.13 -11.86
C MET A 94 3.97 4.22 -13.36
N LEU A 95 5.22 4.47 -13.72
CA LEU A 95 5.65 4.50 -15.11
C LEU A 95 5.52 3.13 -15.77
N VAL A 96 5.94 2.07 -15.08
CA VAL A 96 5.81 0.69 -15.55
C VAL A 96 4.33 0.34 -15.74
N ASN A 97 3.48 0.72 -14.79
CA ASN A 97 2.04 0.45 -14.88
C ASN A 97 1.38 1.21 -16.04
N ALA A 98 1.83 2.43 -16.33
CA ALA A 98 1.34 3.19 -17.47
C ALA A 98 1.67 2.49 -18.81
N GLU A 99 2.82 1.82 -18.90
CA GLU A 99 3.19 1.02 -20.06
C GLU A 99 2.35 -0.24 -20.19
N LYS A 100 2.07 -0.95 -19.07
CA LYS A 100 1.24 -2.16 -19.03
C LYS A 100 -0.24 -1.86 -19.29
N TYR A 101 -0.71 -0.69 -18.86
CA TYR A 101 -2.11 -0.28 -18.97
C TYR A 101 -2.22 1.05 -19.73
N PRO A 102 -1.92 1.07 -21.05
CA PRO A 102 -2.12 2.28 -21.83
C PRO A 102 -3.58 2.75 -21.73
N ALA A 103 -3.79 4.05 -21.52
CA ALA A 103 -5.14 4.60 -21.30
C ALA A 103 -6.11 4.21 -22.42
N ALA A 104 -5.64 4.16 -23.67
CA ALA A 104 -6.46 3.80 -24.82
C ALA A 104 -7.02 2.37 -24.73
N LEU A 105 -6.27 1.44 -24.11
CA LEU A 105 -6.68 0.02 -23.97
C LEU A 105 -7.36 -0.27 -22.65
N ALA A 106 -6.97 0.42 -21.58
CA ALA A 106 -7.40 0.12 -20.22
C ALA A 106 -8.67 0.87 -19.80
N ARG A 107 -9.05 1.92 -20.52
CA ARG A 107 -10.19 2.77 -20.16
C ARG A 107 -11.49 1.96 -20.08
N GLY A 108 -12.14 2.04 -18.91
CA GLY A 108 -13.42 1.40 -18.68
C GLY A 108 -13.37 -0.11 -18.44
N THR A 109 -12.18 -0.70 -18.25
CA THR A 109 -12.02 -2.12 -17.95
C THR A 109 -11.05 -2.35 -16.80
N ALA A 110 -11.32 -3.39 -15.99
CA ALA A 110 -10.46 -3.86 -14.92
C ALA A 110 -9.66 -5.11 -15.32
N ALA A 111 -9.57 -5.42 -16.60
CA ALA A 111 -8.83 -6.58 -17.10
C ALA A 111 -7.33 -6.45 -16.79
N LYS A 112 -6.66 -7.61 -16.60
CA LYS A 112 -5.21 -7.64 -16.45
C LYS A 112 -4.54 -7.19 -17.76
N TYR A 113 -3.33 -6.64 -17.66
CA TYR A 113 -2.60 -6.15 -18.83
C TYR A 113 -2.38 -7.26 -19.89
N THR A 114 -2.28 -8.53 -19.46
CA THR A 114 -2.16 -9.69 -20.37
C THR A 114 -3.43 -9.95 -21.17
N ASP A 115 -4.57 -9.46 -20.70
CA ASP A 115 -5.89 -9.64 -21.34
C ASP A 115 -6.31 -8.41 -22.15
N LEU A 116 -5.52 -7.33 -22.13
CA LEU A 116 -5.79 -6.14 -22.93
C LEU A 116 -5.44 -6.42 -24.39
N SER A 117 -6.38 -6.11 -25.31
CA SER A 117 -6.15 -6.27 -26.74
C SER A 117 -5.09 -5.25 -27.23
N THR A 118 -4.04 -5.78 -27.86
CA THR A 118 -3.05 -4.97 -28.57
C THR A 118 -3.38 -4.83 -30.05
N ASP A 119 -4.47 -5.49 -30.49
CA ASP A 119 -4.85 -5.50 -31.88
C ASP A 119 -5.58 -4.21 -32.25
N LEU A 120 -4.78 -3.20 -32.53
CA LEU A 120 -5.23 -1.92 -33.09
C LEU A 120 -5.12 -1.92 -34.61
N SER A 121 -5.20 -3.10 -35.25
CA SER A 121 -5.22 -3.20 -36.70
C SER A 121 -6.45 -2.48 -37.21
N PRO A 122 -6.33 -1.41 -37.98
CA PRO A 122 -7.48 -0.84 -38.67
C PRO A 122 -7.93 -1.87 -39.71
N GLU A 123 -9.19 -2.24 -39.66
CA GLU A 123 -9.81 -2.90 -40.79
C GLU A 123 -9.88 -1.95 -42.00
#